data_0bc7b70762beb6ee156d8abfc4705844
#
_entry.id   0bc7b70762beb6ee156d8abfc4705844
#
_cell.length_a   1.000
_cell.length_b   1.000
_cell.length_c   1.000
_cell.angle_alpha   90.00
_cell.angle_beta   90.00
_cell.angle_gamma   90.00
#
_symmetry.space_group_name_H-M   'P 1'
#
loop_
_entity.id
_entity.type
_entity.pdbx_description
1 polymer ?
#
loop_
_entity_poly.entity_id
_entity_poly.type
_entity_poly.pdbx_seq_one_letter_code
_entity_poly.pdbx_strand_id
1 'polypeptide(L)'
;MLLVDGVAALRAQIRQALETAGGFAVVAEAADGAEALESAVRHQPELIVLDLALPDLAGSELLTRLRGVVPRALVVVYTGAYGEVTDALSEQVAGILHKDEDVRYLAKLCQDLAQRHDVAATLELGAEHRGVAVARGFIAEQCRRWGCLELVEDAKLVVTELVTNALVHTRTRCEIRANYEGHLLRVEVVDHGLGTPDPQLPTQLDDHGRGLLLVTALCAAWGVDARDDGRKIVWAELTYPPMLSRN
;
A
#
# COMPACT_ATOMS: atom_id res chain seq x y z
N MET A 1 -2.51 -8.99 12.43
CA MET A 1 -2.96 -10.14 11.61
C MET A 1 -4.20 -10.80 12.22
N LEU A 2 -5.14 -11.24 11.38
CA LEU A 2 -6.32 -12.03 11.77
C LEU A 2 -6.18 -13.46 11.19
N LEU A 3 -6.45 -14.48 12.00
CA LEU A 3 -6.49 -15.89 11.57
C LEU A 3 -7.93 -16.38 11.53
N VAL A 4 -8.36 -16.89 10.37
CA VAL A 4 -9.73 -17.37 10.14
C VAL A 4 -9.70 -18.81 9.66
N ASP A 5 -10.10 -19.74 10.53
CA ASP A 5 -10.13 -21.17 10.25
C ASP A 5 -11.05 -21.88 11.26
N GLY A 6 -11.91 -22.79 10.82
CA GLY A 6 -12.81 -23.54 11.71
C GLY A 6 -12.11 -24.46 12.71
N VAL A 7 -10.84 -24.85 12.45
CA VAL A 7 -10.10 -25.85 13.24
C VAL A 7 -9.16 -25.16 14.24
N ALA A 8 -9.51 -25.15 15.51
CA ALA A 8 -8.74 -24.49 16.58
C ALA A 8 -7.28 -24.98 16.67
N ALA A 9 -7.04 -26.29 16.48
CA ALA A 9 -5.69 -26.84 16.51
C ALA A 9 -4.82 -26.29 15.36
N LEU A 10 -5.40 -26.06 14.19
CA LEU A 10 -4.70 -25.50 13.05
C LEU A 10 -4.41 -24.01 13.25
N ARG A 11 -5.36 -23.25 13.81
CA ARG A 11 -5.10 -21.84 14.19
C ARG A 11 -3.92 -21.73 15.15
N ALA A 12 -3.85 -22.63 16.16
CA ALA A 12 -2.71 -22.66 17.09
C ALA A 12 -1.37 -22.98 16.39
N GLN A 13 -1.36 -23.89 15.42
CA GLN A 13 -0.17 -24.23 14.64
C GLN A 13 0.27 -23.05 13.75
N ILE A 14 -0.67 -22.39 13.08
CA ILE A 14 -0.40 -21.21 12.25
C ILE A 14 0.16 -20.08 13.12
N ARG A 15 -0.47 -19.80 14.26
CA ARG A 15 0.03 -18.80 15.23
C ARG A 15 1.47 -19.09 15.62
N GLN A 16 1.76 -20.32 16.04
CA GLN A 16 3.11 -20.71 16.46
C GLN A 16 4.14 -20.55 15.33
N ALA A 17 3.79 -20.93 14.10
CA ALA A 17 4.68 -20.79 12.96
C ALA A 17 4.99 -19.30 12.65
N LEU A 18 3.97 -18.44 12.71
CA LEU A 18 4.11 -16.99 12.48
C LEU A 18 4.91 -16.30 13.60
N GLU A 19 4.66 -16.65 14.87
CA GLU A 19 5.42 -16.13 16.01
C GLU A 19 6.90 -16.56 15.93
N THR A 20 7.16 -17.81 15.52
CA THR A 20 8.53 -18.32 15.32
C THR A 20 9.24 -17.60 14.16
N ALA A 21 8.51 -17.32 13.09
CA ALA A 21 9.02 -16.56 11.95
C ALA A 21 9.33 -15.10 12.31
N GLY A 22 8.62 -14.53 13.28
CA GLY A 22 8.75 -13.16 13.76
C GLY A 22 8.08 -12.12 12.85
N GLY A 23 7.88 -10.91 13.38
CA GLY A 23 7.33 -9.79 12.62
C GLY A 23 5.79 -9.74 12.58
N PHE A 24 5.09 -10.67 13.24
CA PHE A 24 3.62 -10.71 13.25
C PHE A 24 3.05 -10.65 14.65
N ALA A 25 1.96 -9.86 14.80
CA ALA A 25 1.09 -9.92 15.97
C ALA A 25 -0.27 -10.46 15.54
N VAL A 26 -0.65 -11.63 16.03
CA VAL A 26 -2.00 -12.18 15.85
C VAL A 26 -2.92 -11.42 16.80
N VAL A 27 -3.71 -10.49 16.27
CA VAL A 27 -4.60 -9.60 17.04
C VAL A 27 -5.96 -10.25 17.31
N ALA A 28 -6.37 -11.19 16.47
CA ALA A 28 -7.61 -11.96 16.66
C ALA A 28 -7.55 -13.30 15.93
N GLU A 29 -8.38 -14.23 16.40
CA GLU A 29 -8.73 -15.46 15.71
C GLU A 29 -10.26 -15.52 15.54
N ALA A 30 -10.69 -16.19 14.47
CA ALA A 30 -12.09 -16.43 14.18
C ALA A 30 -12.29 -17.89 13.73
N ALA A 31 -13.35 -18.51 14.20
CA ALA A 31 -13.71 -19.88 13.86
C ALA A 31 -14.72 -19.95 12.71
N ASP A 32 -15.35 -18.83 12.39
CA ASP A 32 -16.37 -18.71 11.35
C ASP A 32 -16.34 -17.32 10.69
N GLY A 33 -17.17 -17.13 9.66
CA GLY A 33 -17.22 -15.88 8.89
C GLY A 33 -17.79 -14.71 9.69
N ALA A 34 -18.73 -14.94 10.60
CA ALA A 34 -19.34 -13.90 11.43
C ALA A 34 -18.30 -13.32 12.41
N GLU A 35 -17.58 -14.19 13.12
CA GLU A 35 -16.47 -13.78 14.01
C GLU A 35 -15.36 -13.08 13.23
N ALA A 36 -15.05 -13.54 11.99
CA ALA A 36 -14.04 -12.94 11.15
C ALA A 36 -14.39 -11.49 10.79
N LEU A 37 -15.64 -11.22 10.40
CA LEU A 37 -16.10 -9.87 10.08
C LEU A 37 -16.10 -8.95 11.31
N GLU A 38 -16.58 -9.42 12.45
CA GLU A 38 -16.56 -8.65 13.70
C GLU A 38 -15.11 -8.30 14.10
N SER A 39 -14.22 -9.28 14.04
CA SER A 39 -12.80 -9.10 14.35
C SER A 39 -12.11 -8.16 13.38
N ALA A 40 -12.42 -8.24 12.08
CA ALA A 40 -11.89 -7.36 11.07
C ALA A 40 -12.29 -5.90 11.29
N VAL A 41 -13.56 -5.64 11.63
CA VAL A 41 -14.04 -4.29 11.97
C VAL A 41 -13.33 -3.75 13.21
N ARG A 42 -13.21 -4.58 14.25
CA ARG A 42 -12.67 -4.16 15.55
C ARG A 42 -11.16 -3.91 15.51
N HIS A 43 -10.41 -4.77 14.83
CA HIS A 43 -8.94 -4.78 14.90
C HIS A 43 -8.26 -4.22 13.66
N GLN A 44 -8.99 -3.98 12.55
CA GLN A 44 -8.43 -3.46 11.28
C GLN A 44 -7.11 -4.15 10.89
N PRO A 45 -7.11 -5.49 10.70
CA PRO A 45 -5.89 -6.23 10.46
C PRO A 45 -5.28 -5.87 9.10
N GLU A 46 -3.97 -5.78 9.03
CA GLU A 46 -3.21 -5.55 7.78
C GLU A 46 -3.06 -6.84 6.95
N LEU A 47 -3.13 -8.00 7.60
CA LEU A 47 -3.01 -9.31 6.98
C LEU A 47 -4.05 -10.27 7.57
N ILE A 48 -4.72 -11.02 6.70
CA ILE A 48 -5.71 -12.03 7.05
C ILE A 48 -5.27 -13.37 6.44
N VAL A 49 -5.17 -14.40 7.24
CA VAL A 49 -5.08 -15.78 6.78
C VAL A 49 -6.48 -16.36 6.81
N LEU A 50 -6.99 -16.80 5.66
CA LEU A 50 -8.37 -17.19 5.46
C LEU A 50 -8.50 -18.62 4.96
N ASP A 51 -9.23 -19.45 5.71
CA ASP A 51 -9.79 -20.70 5.17
C ASP A 51 -11.06 -20.41 4.38
N LEU A 52 -11.22 -21.04 3.23
CA LEU A 52 -12.45 -20.95 2.42
C LEU A 52 -13.57 -21.87 2.94
N ALA A 53 -13.20 -22.99 3.59
CA ALA A 53 -14.13 -23.99 4.12
C ALA A 53 -14.62 -23.63 5.53
N LEU A 54 -15.43 -22.58 5.64
CA LEU A 54 -16.04 -22.16 6.90
C LEU A 54 -17.46 -22.71 7.06
N PRO A 55 -17.93 -22.90 8.32
CA PRO A 55 -19.21 -23.57 8.56
C PRO A 55 -20.45 -22.73 8.24
N ASP A 56 -20.33 -21.40 8.22
CA ASP A 56 -21.46 -20.47 8.16
C ASP A 56 -21.51 -19.65 6.86
N LEU A 57 -20.41 -19.47 6.17
CA LEU A 57 -20.30 -18.58 5.02
C LEU A 57 -19.30 -19.12 3.99
N ALA A 58 -19.66 -19.06 2.72
CA ALA A 58 -18.72 -19.39 1.65
C ALA A 58 -17.52 -18.44 1.65
N GLY A 59 -16.32 -18.98 1.48
CA GLY A 59 -15.08 -18.19 1.56
C GLY A 59 -15.01 -17.03 0.58
N SER A 60 -15.56 -17.19 -0.64
CA SER A 60 -15.65 -16.12 -1.65
C SER A 60 -16.58 -14.98 -1.21
N GLU A 61 -17.69 -15.32 -0.54
CA GLU A 61 -18.61 -14.32 0.00
C GLU A 61 -17.98 -13.58 1.18
N LEU A 62 -17.31 -14.32 2.08
CA LEU A 62 -16.57 -13.72 3.19
C LEU A 62 -15.48 -12.76 2.67
N LEU A 63 -14.72 -13.16 1.66
CA LEU A 63 -13.69 -12.31 1.05
C LEU A 63 -14.29 -10.99 0.55
N THR A 64 -15.44 -11.05 -0.16
CA THR A 64 -16.13 -9.86 -0.65
C THR A 64 -16.55 -8.94 0.49
N ARG A 65 -17.09 -9.49 1.58
CA ARG A 65 -17.49 -8.72 2.77
C ARG A 65 -16.28 -8.13 3.51
N LEU A 66 -15.19 -8.89 3.64
CA LEU A 66 -13.94 -8.41 4.23
C LEU A 66 -13.36 -7.23 3.43
N ARG A 67 -13.41 -7.29 2.10
CA ARG A 67 -13.01 -6.16 1.24
C ARG A 67 -13.83 -4.90 1.49
N GLY A 68 -15.09 -5.03 1.88
CA GLY A 68 -15.94 -3.89 2.26
C GLY A 68 -15.56 -3.23 3.58
N VAL A 69 -14.98 -3.99 4.53
CA VAL A 69 -14.67 -3.48 5.89
C VAL A 69 -13.18 -3.24 6.11
N VAL A 70 -12.31 -4.01 5.45
CA VAL A 70 -10.85 -3.87 5.51
C VAL A 70 -10.26 -3.97 4.09
N PRO A 71 -10.54 -3.01 3.22
CA PRO A 71 -10.19 -3.08 1.79
C PRO A 71 -8.69 -3.21 1.54
N ARG A 72 -7.86 -2.82 2.51
CA ARG A 72 -6.39 -2.82 2.42
C ARG A 72 -5.73 -4.06 2.98
N ALA A 73 -6.46 -4.87 3.73
CA ALA A 73 -5.89 -6.07 4.32
C ALA A 73 -5.39 -7.00 3.21
N LEU A 74 -4.15 -7.44 3.30
CA LEU A 74 -3.67 -8.55 2.50
C LEU A 74 -4.41 -9.81 2.93
N VAL A 75 -4.98 -10.53 1.98
CA VAL A 75 -5.63 -11.81 2.27
C VAL A 75 -4.78 -12.92 1.67
N VAL A 76 -4.34 -13.84 2.52
CA VAL A 76 -3.70 -15.09 2.11
C VAL A 76 -4.70 -16.20 2.38
N VAL A 77 -5.06 -16.93 1.34
CA VAL A 77 -5.93 -18.10 1.44
C VAL A 77 -5.07 -19.30 1.83
N TYR A 78 -5.49 -20.03 2.88
CA TYR A 78 -4.89 -21.29 3.32
C TYR A 78 -6.01 -22.31 3.50
N THR A 79 -6.26 -23.11 2.48
CA THR A 79 -7.47 -23.92 2.39
C THR A 79 -7.23 -25.35 1.92
N GLY A 80 -8.06 -26.28 2.37
CA GLY A 80 -8.19 -27.62 1.81
C GLY A 80 -9.21 -27.73 0.67
N ALA A 81 -9.96 -26.66 0.40
CA ALA A 81 -11.06 -26.63 -0.58
C ALA A 81 -10.54 -26.27 -1.98
N TYR A 82 -9.86 -27.18 -2.65
CA TYR A 82 -9.28 -26.97 -4.00
C TYR A 82 -10.28 -26.48 -5.04
N GLY A 83 -11.53 -26.95 -4.99
CA GLY A 83 -12.58 -26.59 -5.93
C GLY A 83 -13.13 -25.18 -5.77
N GLU A 84 -12.84 -24.48 -4.70
CA GLU A 84 -13.26 -23.12 -4.44
C GLU A 84 -12.25 -22.07 -4.92
N VAL A 85 -11.05 -22.50 -5.28
CA VAL A 85 -10.01 -21.61 -5.81
C VAL A 85 -10.26 -21.41 -7.30
N THR A 86 -10.80 -20.24 -7.64
CA THR A 86 -11.07 -19.81 -9.02
C THR A 86 -10.08 -18.72 -9.44
N ASP A 87 -9.95 -18.49 -10.76
CA ASP A 87 -9.12 -17.40 -11.29
C ASP A 87 -9.56 -16.05 -10.71
N ALA A 88 -10.88 -15.80 -10.63
CA ALA A 88 -11.43 -14.58 -10.06
C ALA A 88 -11.12 -14.38 -8.58
N LEU A 89 -11.00 -15.46 -7.79
CA LEU A 89 -10.58 -15.41 -6.40
C LEU A 89 -9.07 -15.15 -6.31
N SER A 90 -8.29 -15.78 -7.18
CA SER A 90 -6.83 -15.63 -7.21
C SER A 90 -6.40 -14.19 -7.49
N GLU A 91 -7.16 -13.45 -8.30
CA GLU A 91 -6.92 -12.02 -8.57
C GLU A 91 -7.22 -11.11 -7.37
N GLN A 92 -8.00 -11.59 -6.40
CA GLN A 92 -8.44 -10.79 -5.24
C GLN A 92 -7.59 -11.02 -3.99
N VAL A 93 -6.69 -11.99 -3.99
CA VAL A 93 -5.90 -12.37 -2.82
C VAL A 93 -4.40 -12.18 -3.05
N ALA A 94 -3.66 -11.99 -1.98
CA ALA A 94 -2.22 -11.78 -2.05
C ALA A 94 -1.44 -13.09 -2.26
N GLY A 95 -2.06 -14.23 -1.95
CA GLY A 95 -1.48 -15.54 -2.17
C GLY A 95 -2.43 -16.65 -1.77
N ILE A 96 -2.18 -17.85 -2.30
CA ILE A 96 -2.96 -19.06 -2.03
C ILE A 96 -1.99 -20.18 -1.69
N LEU A 97 -2.29 -20.90 -0.63
CA LEU A 97 -1.61 -22.11 -0.20
C LEU A 97 -2.62 -23.17 0.18
N HIS A 98 -2.29 -24.42 -0.08
CA HIS A 98 -3.14 -25.54 0.29
C HIS A 98 -2.74 -26.14 1.64
N LYS A 99 -3.72 -26.67 2.39
CA LYS A 99 -3.50 -27.22 3.76
C LYS A 99 -2.70 -28.51 3.78
N ASP A 100 -2.41 -29.13 2.67
CA ASP A 100 -1.44 -30.23 2.53
C ASP A 100 0.02 -29.75 2.48
N GLU A 101 0.23 -28.46 2.26
CA GLU A 101 1.54 -27.84 2.37
C GLU A 101 1.89 -27.52 3.84
N ASP A 102 3.19 -27.57 4.13
CA ASP A 102 3.69 -27.29 5.48
C ASP A 102 3.37 -25.82 5.88
N VAL A 103 2.83 -25.63 7.08
CA VAL A 103 2.48 -24.31 7.63
C VAL A 103 3.67 -23.32 7.64
N ARG A 104 4.91 -23.82 7.57
CA ARG A 104 6.11 -22.99 7.44
C ARG A 104 6.16 -22.22 6.10
N TYR A 105 5.59 -22.79 5.03
CA TYR A 105 5.46 -22.08 3.74
C TYR A 105 4.45 -20.94 3.83
N LEU A 106 3.36 -21.13 4.60
CA LEU A 106 2.43 -20.06 4.90
C LEU A 106 3.12 -18.91 5.66
N ALA A 107 3.88 -19.22 6.70
CA ALA A 107 4.62 -18.21 7.46
C ALA A 107 5.63 -17.47 6.56
N LYS A 108 6.33 -18.20 5.68
CA LYS A 108 7.26 -17.62 4.72
C LYS A 108 6.56 -16.70 3.71
N LEU A 109 5.42 -17.13 3.15
CA LEU A 109 4.62 -16.31 2.23
C LEU A 109 4.16 -15.02 2.92
N CYS A 110 3.65 -15.12 4.14
CA CYS A 110 3.25 -13.95 4.93
C CYS A 110 4.42 -12.99 5.17
N GLN A 111 5.63 -13.50 5.48
CA GLN A 111 6.83 -12.67 5.63
C GLN A 111 7.21 -11.97 4.32
N ASP A 112 7.23 -12.70 3.20
CA ASP A 112 7.57 -12.14 1.91
C ASP A 112 6.57 -11.05 1.49
N LEU A 113 5.29 -11.22 1.81
CA LEU A 113 4.25 -10.23 1.59
C LEU A 113 4.42 -9.00 2.49
N ALA A 114 4.69 -9.19 3.78
CA ALA A 114 4.93 -8.10 4.72
C ALA A 114 6.18 -7.29 4.32
N GLN A 115 7.27 -7.96 3.93
CA GLN A 115 8.48 -7.28 3.43
C GLN A 115 8.24 -6.51 2.13
N ARG A 116 7.31 -6.96 1.27
CA ARG A 116 6.93 -6.24 0.05
C ARG A 116 6.01 -5.05 0.34
N HIS A 117 5.34 -5.06 1.48
CA HIS A 117 4.40 -4.02 1.87
C HIS A 117 5.10 -2.77 2.42
N ASP A 118 6.31 -2.94 2.99
CA ASP A 118 7.14 -1.86 3.54
C ASP A 118 8.41 -1.72 2.70
N VAL A 119 8.31 -1.26 1.45
CA VAL A 119 9.50 -1.14 0.59
C VAL A 119 9.66 0.27 0.07
N ALA A 120 10.87 0.78 0.17
CA ALA A 120 11.29 2.00 -0.50
C ALA A 120 11.80 1.69 -1.91
N ALA A 121 11.40 2.49 -2.86
CA ALA A 121 11.89 2.45 -4.24
C ALA A 121 12.39 3.82 -4.68
N THR A 122 13.46 3.83 -5.46
CA THR A 122 14.08 5.06 -5.94
C THR A 122 14.26 5.03 -7.45
N LEU A 123 14.05 6.18 -8.08
CA LEU A 123 14.25 6.39 -9.51
C LEU A 123 14.96 7.72 -9.75
N GLU A 124 16.09 7.70 -10.42
CA GLU A 124 16.74 8.91 -10.91
C GLU A 124 16.18 9.32 -12.27
N LEU A 125 15.88 10.60 -12.43
CA LEU A 125 15.41 11.20 -13.68
C LEU A 125 16.39 12.25 -14.17
N GLY A 126 16.74 12.14 -15.46
CA GLY A 126 17.43 13.21 -16.17
C GLY A 126 16.56 14.45 -16.39
N ALA A 127 17.17 15.57 -16.75
CA ALA A 127 16.48 16.84 -17.02
C ALA A 127 15.58 16.84 -18.28
N GLU A 128 15.33 15.69 -18.89
CA GLU A 128 14.58 15.56 -20.14
C GLU A 128 13.06 15.57 -19.90
N HIS A 129 12.30 16.11 -20.84
CA HIS A 129 10.82 16.17 -20.81
C HIS A 129 10.13 14.78 -20.73
N ARG A 130 10.84 13.69 -21.05
CA ARG A 130 10.34 12.31 -20.90
C ARG A 130 10.29 11.85 -19.44
N GLY A 131 10.91 12.57 -18.53
CA GLY A 131 10.96 12.21 -17.10
C GLY A 131 9.58 12.01 -16.46
N VAL A 132 8.60 12.82 -16.82
CA VAL A 132 7.23 12.73 -16.29
C VAL A 132 6.56 11.40 -16.66
N ALA A 133 6.68 10.96 -17.92
CA ALA A 133 6.09 9.68 -18.34
C ALA A 133 6.77 8.49 -17.65
N VAL A 134 8.09 8.55 -17.46
CA VAL A 134 8.87 7.55 -16.73
C VAL A 134 8.46 7.50 -15.26
N ALA A 135 8.30 8.67 -14.62
CA ALA A 135 7.83 8.81 -13.24
C ALA A 135 6.45 8.16 -13.03
N ARG A 136 5.51 8.42 -13.94
CA ARG A 136 4.17 7.81 -13.91
C ARG A 136 4.22 6.29 -14.03
N GLY A 137 5.05 5.78 -14.92
CA GLY A 137 5.27 4.34 -15.08
C GLY A 137 5.87 3.71 -13.82
N PHE A 138 6.89 4.35 -13.26
CA PHE A 138 7.55 3.92 -12.04
C PHE A 138 6.57 3.82 -10.86
N ILE A 139 5.84 4.89 -10.53
CA ILE A 139 4.94 4.88 -9.38
C ILE A 139 3.79 3.89 -9.56
N ALA A 140 3.25 3.76 -10.77
CA ALA A 140 2.22 2.78 -11.07
C ALA A 140 2.72 1.33 -10.87
N GLU A 141 3.95 1.05 -11.24
CA GLU A 141 4.57 -0.25 -11.02
C GLU A 141 4.82 -0.51 -9.53
N GLN A 142 5.30 0.49 -8.78
CA GLN A 142 5.48 0.33 -7.34
C GLN A 142 4.14 0.09 -6.64
N CYS A 143 3.09 0.83 -6.96
CA CYS A 143 1.76 0.60 -6.39
C CYS A 143 1.25 -0.82 -6.66
N ARG A 144 1.48 -1.38 -7.87
CA ARG A 144 1.13 -2.78 -8.17
C ARG A 144 1.94 -3.76 -7.31
N ARG A 145 3.25 -3.55 -7.20
CA ARG A 145 4.15 -4.40 -6.41
C ARG A 145 3.83 -4.39 -4.93
N TRP A 146 3.39 -3.24 -4.41
CA TRP A 146 3.02 -3.06 -3.01
C TRP A 146 1.54 -3.35 -2.72
N GLY A 147 0.75 -3.70 -3.74
CA GLY A 147 -0.66 -4.05 -3.60
C GLY A 147 -1.60 -2.88 -3.27
N CYS A 148 -1.16 -1.62 -3.47
CA CYS A 148 -1.97 -0.43 -3.26
C CYS A 148 -2.60 0.07 -4.58
N LEU A 149 -3.36 -0.78 -5.25
CA LEU A 149 -3.92 -0.53 -6.60
C LEU A 149 -4.86 0.66 -6.63
N GLU A 150 -5.61 0.90 -5.57
CA GLU A 150 -6.54 2.01 -5.41
C GLU A 150 -5.85 3.38 -5.40
N LEU A 151 -4.56 3.43 -5.07
CA LEU A 151 -3.77 4.67 -5.08
C LEU A 151 -3.11 4.97 -6.44
N VAL A 152 -3.15 4.05 -7.40
CA VAL A 152 -2.38 4.16 -8.66
C VAL A 152 -2.68 5.46 -9.41
N GLU A 153 -3.95 5.80 -9.62
CA GLU A 153 -4.30 6.97 -10.42
C GLU A 153 -3.98 8.27 -9.69
N ASP A 154 -4.26 8.35 -8.40
CA ASP A 154 -3.91 9.52 -7.58
C ASP A 154 -2.39 9.69 -7.47
N ALA A 155 -1.64 8.62 -7.24
CA ALA A 155 -0.18 8.64 -7.20
C ALA A 155 0.44 9.09 -8.54
N LYS A 156 -0.12 8.67 -9.69
CA LYS A 156 0.30 9.13 -11.01
C LYS A 156 0.06 10.62 -11.22
N LEU A 157 -1.06 11.15 -10.73
CA LEU A 157 -1.34 12.59 -10.79
C LEU A 157 -0.36 13.35 -9.89
N VAL A 158 -0.22 12.93 -8.65
CA VAL A 158 0.68 13.58 -7.68
C VAL A 158 2.13 13.57 -8.17
N VAL A 159 2.67 12.43 -8.59
CA VAL A 159 4.06 12.37 -9.08
C VAL A 159 4.26 13.21 -10.33
N THR A 160 3.24 13.34 -11.20
CA THR A 160 3.28 14.22 -12.36
C THR A 160 3.51 15.67 -11.95
N GLU A 161 2.73 16.15 -10.99
CA GLU A 161 2.83 17.54 -10.51
C GLU A 161 4.16 17.79 -9.79
N LEU A 162 4.59 16.89 -8.90
CA LEU A 162 5.86 17.05 -8.19
C LEU A 162 7.07 17.05 -9.13
N VAL A 163 7.11 16.14 -10.11
CA VAL A 163 8.20 16.05 -11.08
C VAL A 163 8.16 17.24 -12.05
N THR A 164 6.98 17.65 -12.51
CA THR A 164 6.84 18.84 -13.37
C THR A 164 7.37 20.07 -12.66
N ASN A 165 7.00 20.27 -11.40
CA ASN A 165 7.50 21.37 -10.57
C ASN A 165 9.03 21.34 -10.45
N ALA A 166 9.62 20.17 -10.17
CA ALA A 166 11.08 20.04 -10.10
C ALA A 166 11.75 20.40 -11.44
N LEU A 167 11.28 19.83 -12.56
CA LEU A 167 11.90 20.02 -13.88
C LEU A 167 11.74 21.46 -14.40
N VAL A 168 10.60 22.12 -14.12
CA VAL A 168 10.34 23.51 -14.56
C VAL A 168 11.22 24.50 -13.77
N HIS A 169 11.34 24.31 -12.47
CA HIS A 169 12.04 25.28 -11.61
C HIS A 169 13.56 25.13 -11.62
N THR A 170 14.09 23.92 -11.80
CA THR A 170 15.53 23.71 -11.63
C THR A 170 16.25 23.28 -12.89
N ARG A 171 15.54 22.67 -13.85
CA ARG A 171 16.13 22.12 -15.09
C ARG A 171 17.31 21.19 -14.83
N THR A 172 17.34 20.57 -13.65
CA THR A 172 18.35 19.60 -13.22
C THR A 172 17.75 18.21 -13.15
N ARG A 173 18.60 17.21 -12.94
CA ARG A 173 18.13 15.88 -12.58
C ARG A 173 17.40 15.92 -11.24
N CYS A 174 16.41 15.06 -11.09
CA CYS A 174 15.73 14.84 -9.83
C CYS A 174 15.65 13.35 -9.51
N GLU A 175 15.46 13.04 -8.24
CA GLU A 175 15.30 11.68 -7.74
C GLU A 175 13.89 11.55 -7.16
N ILE A 176 13.18 10.50 -7.58
CA ILE A 176 11.91 10.13 -6.97
C ILE A 176 12.20 9.04 -5.94
N ARG A 177 11.67 9.22 -4.75
CA ARG A 177 11.62 8.20 -3.71
C ARG A 177 10.17 7.91 -3.42
N ALA A 178 9.83 6.64 -3.37
CA ALA A 178 8.51 6.19 -2.97
C ALA A 178 8.67 5.18 -1.84
N ASN A 179 7.83 5.30 -0.83
CA ASN A 179 7.75 4.37 0.30
C ASN A 179 6.29 4.08 0.58
N TYR A 180 5.98 2.79 0.77
CA TYR A 180 4.65 2.36 1.17
C TYR A 180 4.74 1.63 2.51
N GLU A 181 4.13 2.21 3.55
CA GLU A 181 4.17 1.71 4.91
C GLU A 181 2.74 1.53 5.43
N GLY A 182 2.36 0.27 5.65
CA GLY A 182 1.03 -0.13 6.13
C GLY A 182 -0.12 0.33 5.23
N HIS A 183 -0.38 1.59 5.15
CA HIS A 183 -1.50 2.18 4.41
C HIS A 183 -1.19 3.55 3.81
N LEU A 184 0.03 4.00 3.96
CA LEU A 184 0.51 5.32 3.57
C LEU A 184 1.50 5.16 2.42
N LEU A 185 1.17 5.70 1.25
CA LEU A 185 2.12 5.88 0.17
C LEU A 185 2.74 7.27 0.30
N ARG A 186 4.02 7.33 0.61
CA ARG A 186 4.80 8.57 0.60
C ARG A 186 5.61 8.63 -0.67
N VAL A 187 5.47 9.73 -1.41
CA VAL A 187 6.23 10.03 -2.63
C VAL A 187 7.03 11.30 -2.38
N GLU A 188 8.32 11.25 -2.63
CA GLU A 188 9.24 12.38 -2.51
C GLU A 188 9.91 12.64 -3.86
N VAL A 189 10.04 13.89 -4.22
CA VAL A 189 10.87 14.34 -5.35
C VAL A 189 11.99 15.19 -4.79
N VAL A 190 13.22 14.67 -4.90
CA VAL A 190 14.44 15.33 -4.46
C VAL A 190 15.03 16.07 -5.65
N ASP A 191 15.14 17.36 -5.51
CA ASP A 191 15.71 18.25 -6.52
C ASP A 191 17.14 18.62 -6.14
N HIS A 192 18.04 18.57 -7.12
CA HIS A 192 19.46 18.87 -6.96
C HIS A 192 19.83 20.28 -7.44
N GLY A 193 18.85 21.17 -7.67
CA GLY A 193 19.10 22.55 -8.06
C GLY A 193 19.74 23.36 -6.94
N LEU A 194 20.75 24.16 -7.29
CA LEU A 194 21.41 25.11 -6.38
C LEU A 194 20.53 26.39 -6.24
N GLY A 195 19.33 26.26 -5.71
CA GLY A 195 18.44 27.39 -5.45
C GLY A 195 18.00 27.40 -3.99
N THR A 196 18.07 28.57 -3.36
CA THR A 196 17.42 28.77 -2.06
C THR A 196 15.92 28.50 -2.24
N PRO A 197 15.31 27.62 -1.43
CA PRO A 197 13.87 27.45 -1.49
C PRO A 197 13.22 28.77 -1.17
N ASP A 198 12.46 29.33 -2.10
CA ASP A 198 11.55 30.43 -1.75
C ASP A 198 10.33 29.79 -1.08
N PRO A 199 10.14 29.98 0.23
CA PRO A 199 9.00 29.41 0.95
C PRO A 199 7.69 30.15 0.65
N GLN A 200 7.65 30.98 -0.39
CA GLN A 200 6.41 31.60 -0.80
C GLN A 200 5.44 30.50 -1.25
N LEU A 201 4.51 30.18 -0.35
CA LEU A 201 3.24 29.58 -0.73
C LEU A 201 2.73 30.27 -1.98
N PRO A 202 2.26 29.53 -3.02
CA PRO A 202 1.76 30.13 -4.25
C PRO A 202 0.59 31.04 -3.89
N THR A 203 0.89 32.32 -3.69
CA THR A 203 -0.11 33.38 -3.65
C THR A 203 -0.40 33.74 -5.09
N GLN A 204 -1.58 33.29 -5.55
CA GLN A 204 -2.29 33.74 -6.74
C GLN A 204 -1.84 33.24 -8.13
N LEU A 205 -2.74 32.44 -8.75
CA LEU A 205 -3.25 32.52 -10.13
C LEU A 205 -2.25 32.55 -11.30
N ASP A 206 -1.07 31.97 -11.17
CA ASP A 206 -0.31 31.58 -12.34
C ASP A 206 -0.77 30.18 -12.80
N ASP A 207 -0.69 29.88 -14.08
CA ASP A 207 -1.10 28.60 -14.68
C ASP A 207 -0.45 27.36 -14.02
N HIS A 208 0.58 27.57 -13.19
CA HIS A 208 1.31 26.59 -12.40
C HIS A 208 0.70 26.32 -11.00
N GLY A 209 -0.24 27.16 -10.53
CA GLY A 209 -0.86 27.02 -9.20
C GLY A 209 -1.89 25.88 -9.10
N ARG A 210 -2.38 25.35 -10.20
CA ARG A 210 -3.41 24.30 -10.22
C ARG A 210 -2.88 22.94 -9.77
N GLY A 211 -1.61 22.64 -10.02
CA GLY A 211 -0.99 21.37 -9.66
C GLY A 211 -0.92 21.13 -8.15
N LEU A 212 -0.53 22.15 -7.38
CA LEU A 212 -0.49 22.02 -5.91
C LEU A 212 -1.90 21.99 -5.28
N LEU A 213 -2.91 22.60 -5.92
CA LEU A 213 -4.30 22.43 -5.49
C LEU A 213 -4.76 20.98 -5.68
N LEU A 214 -4.36 20.33 -6.77
CA LEU A 214 -4.62 18.92 -7.03
C LEU A 214 -3.92 18.04 -5.98
N VAL A 215 -2.65 18.30 -5.69
CA VAL A 215 -1.90 17.59 -4.64
C VAL A 215 -2.59 17.75 -3.29
N THR A 216 -3.02 18.98 -2.94
CA THR A 216 -3.75 19.24 -1.69
C THR A 216 -5.07 18.46 -1.60
N ALA A 217 -5.76 18.30 -2.72
CA ALA A 217 -7.05 17.60 -2.75
C ALA A 217 -6.91 16.07 -2.67
N LEU A 218 -5.81 15.50 -3.19
CA LEU A 218 -5.60 14.06 -3.28
C LEU A 218 -4.78 13.49 -2.10
N CYS A 219 -4.01 14.31 -1.40
CA CYS A 219 -3.08 13.87 -0.37
C CYS A 219 -3.61 14.08 1.03
N ALA A 220 -3.29 13.15 1.93
CA ALA A 220 -3.53 13.31 3.36
C ALA A 220 -2.63 14.41 3.96
N ALA A 221 -1.40 14.51 3.45
CA ALA A 221 -0.44 15.56 3.77
C ALA A 221 0.52 15.77 2.61
N TRP A 222 1.10 16.95 2.51
CA TRP A 222 2.23 17.25 1.62
C TRP A 222 3.05 18.40 2.18
N GLY A 223 4.29 18.52 1.73
CA GLY A 223 5.16 19.57 2.21
C GLY A 223 6.43 19.73 1.39
N VAL A 224 7.23 20.69 1.82
CA VAL A 224 8.52 21.03 1.21
C VAL A 224 9.57 21.13 2.30
N ASP A 225 10.63 20.33 2.19
CA ASP A 225 11.77 20.34 3.09
C ASP A 225 13.01 20.87 2.36
N ALA A 226 13.69 21.83 2.96
CA ALA A 226 15.01 22.28 2.53
C ALA A 226 16.07 21.56 3.34
N ARG A 227 17.10 21.03 2.68
CA ARG A 227 18.24 20.39 3.31
C ARG A 227 19.43 21.36 3.39
N ASP A 228 20.26 21.21 4.41
CA ASP A 228 21.48 22.02 4.62
C ASP A 228 22.47 21.92 3.46
N ASP A 229 22.39 20.85 2.65
CA ASP A 229 23.20 20.62 1.45
C ASP A 229 22.64 21.28 0.18
N GLY A 230 21.62 22.13 0.31
CA GLY A 230 20.99 22.88 -0.79
C GLY A 230 19.97 22.08 -1.59
N ARG A 231 19.71 20.80 -1.25
CA ARG A 231 18.66 20.01 -1.89
C ARG A 231 17.27 20.43 -1.40
N LYS A 232 16.29 20.40 -2.29
CA LYS A 232 14.89 20.58 -1.97
C LYS A 232 14.17 19.25 -2.11
N ILE A 233 13.35 18.91 -1.14
CA ILE A 233 12.49 17.72 -1.16
C ILE A 233 11.05 18.20 -1.14
N VAL A 234 10.29 17.86 -2.17
CA VAL A 234 8.84 18.01 -2.17
C VAL A 234 8.24 16.64 -1.96
N TRP A 235 7.42 16.50 -0.95
CA TRP A 235 6.85 15.21 -0.58
C TRP A 235 5.33 15.28 -0.49
N ALA A 236 4.68 14.13 -0.71
CA ALA A 236 3.24 13.95 -0.59
C ALA A 236 2.93 12.56 0.00
N GLU A 237 1.88 12.50 0.79
CA GLU A 237 1.39 11.29 1.47
C GLU A 237 -0.05 11.01 1.02
N LEU A 238 -0.23 9.83 0.41
CA LEU A 238 -1.52 9.37 -0.06
C LEU A 238 -2.00 8.21 0.81
N THR A 239 -3.28 8.23 1.14
CA THR A 239 -3.96 7.16 1.89
C THR A 239 -5.26 6.79 1.20
N TYR A 240 -5.72 5.56 1.40
CA TYR A 240 -7.06 5.14 0.96
C TYR A 240 -7.88 4.61 2.14
N PRO A 241 -9.11 5.03 2.35
CA PRO A 241 -9.78 6.15 1.66
C PRO A 241 -9.04 7.47 1.91
N PRO A 242 -9.13 8.45 0.99
CA PRO A 242 -8.51 9.74 1.22
C PRO A 242 -9.05 10.30 2.55
N MET A 243 -8.15 10.66 3.46
CA MET A 243 -8.57 11.36 4.69
C MET A 243 -9.10 12.72 4.25
N LEU A 244 -10.44 12.86 4.24
CA LEU A 244 -11.06 14.17 4.06
C LEU A 244 -10.45 15.11 5.09
N SER A 245 -9.72 16.12 4.62
CA SER A 245 -9.16 17.16 5.46
C SER A 245 -10.30 17.71 6.34
N ARG A 246 -10.22 17.46 7.64
CA ARG A 246 -11.10 18.12 8.60
C ARG A 246 -10.72 19.61 8.59
N ASN A 247 -11.57 20.42 7.96
CA ASN A 247 -11.59 21.87 8.18
C ASN A 247 -11.81 22.18 9.66
#